data_54afc2317649014159bc8f886d57df51
#
_entry.id   54afc2317649014159bc8f886d57df51
#
_cell.length_a   1.000
_cell.length_b   1.000
_cell.length_c   1.000
_cell.angle_alpha   90.00
_cell.angle_beta   90.00
_cell.angle_gamma   90.00
#
_symmetry.space_group_name_H-M   'P 1'
#
loop_
_entity.id
_entity.type
_entity.pdbx_description
1 polymer ?
#
loop_
_entity_poly.entity_id
_entity_poly.type
_entity_poly.pdbx_seq_one_letter_code
_entity_poly.pdbx_strand_id
1 'polypeptide(L)'
;MIKLSTLVVAISLALSSQANATTITASDKAIKLAKDTILIDTHIDVPYRLHDKWADVTKATDDGDFDYPRAIQGGLNAPFMSIYIPAHLEFEGKGKSYQLANLLIDSMEAIAQRAPDKFAIASSTADIEEQFKQGKLSIAMGMENGSPIEGDMKNLQHFFDRGVRYITLAHSQSNHISDSSYDIRRKWKGLSPFGKKLVTEMNNIGMLIDVSHISDDAFYQVIELSKTPVIASHSSLRKYTPGFERNMNDDMLLALKKNGGVIQINFGSSFVTAKAGSWGKQLKSTKESAKKEGTKLSNDFDAAYRAKNPYPFASLEQVLDHIDHVVALIGIDYVGIGSDYDGVGDSLPIGLKDVSSYPNLVQGLMDRGYSDTDIKKILSGNT
;
A
#
# COMPACT_ATOMS: atom_id res chain seq x y z
N MET A 1 -60.65 44.96 -0.77
CA MET A 1 -59.47 45.12 0.08
C MET A 1 -58.83 43.74 0.19
N ILE A 2 -57.80 43.50 -0.62
CA ILE A 2 -57.06 42.21 -0.66
C ILE A 2 -55.78 42.42 0.15
N LYS A 3 -55.59 41.65 1.23
CA LYS A 3 -54.39 41.68 2.06
C LYS A 3 -53.33 40.81 1.38
N LEU A 4 -52.23 41.44 0.94
CA LEU A 4 -51.00 40.75 0.53
C LEU A 4 -50.26 40.32 1.78
N SER A 5 -50.06 39.01 1.97
CA SER A 5 -49.20 38.44 2.99
C SER A 5 -47.81 38.26 2.40
N THR A 6 -46.83 38.98 2.92
CA THR A 6 -45.43 38.90 2.53
C THR A 6 -44.80 37.68 3.19
N LEU A 7 -44.40 36.69 2.38
CA LEU A 7 -43.66 35.51 2.83
C LEU A 7 -42.18 35.87 2.87
N VAL A 8 -41.62 35.97 4.07
CA VAL A 8 -40.17 36.16 4.26
C VAL A 8 -39.53 34.77 4.24
N VAL A 9 -38.80 34.45 3.16
CA VAL A 9 -37.96 33.24 3.07
C VAL A 9 -36.60 33.56 3.72
N ALA A 10 -36.36 32.99 4.89
CA ALA A 10 -35.06 33.02 5.53
C ALA A 10 -34.12 32.02 4.84
N ILE A 11 -33.17 32.50 4.04
CA ILE A 11 -32.08 31.68 3.48
C ILE A 11 -31.05 31.52 4.58
N SER A 12 -31.01 30.34 5.20
CA SER A 12 -29.92 29.94 6.09
C SER A 12 -28.68 29.59 5.25
N LEU A 13 -27.69 30.49 5.22
CA LEU A 13 -26.36 30.15 4.74
C LEU A 13 -25.71 29.17 5.73
N ALA A 14 -25.69 27.91 5.37
CA ALA A 14 -24.83 26.95 6.02
C ALA A 14 -23.37 27.25 5.60
N LEU A 15 -22.64 27.97 6.44
CA LEU A 15 -21.18 28.06 6.36
C LEU A 15 -20.62 26.65 6.64
N SER A 16 -20.32 25.89 5.60
CA SER A 16 -19.47 24.71 5.72
C SER A 16 -18.07 25.17 6.11
N SER A 17 -17.73 25.06 7.39
CA SER A 17 -16.35 25.14 7.84
C SER A 17 -15.55 23.99 7.19
N GLN A 18 -14.90 24.25 6.07
CA GLN A 18 -13.77 23.41 5.67
C GLN A 18 -12.72 23.62 6.77
N ALA A 19 -12.55 22.60 7.61
CA ALA A 19 -11.38 22.54 8.47
C ALA A 19 -10.16 22.58 7.53
N ASN A 20 -9.43 23.70 7.54
CA ASN A 20 -8.14 23.79 6.86
C ASN A 20 -7.26 22.72 7.51
N ALA A 21 -6.98 21.63 6.80
CA ALA A 21 -5.96 20.70 7.21
C ALA A 21 -4.65 21.48 7.30
N THR A 22 -4.12 21.62 8.51
CA THR A 22 -2.84 22.27 8.74
C THR A 22 -1.81 21.46 8.00
N THR A 23 -1.15 22.04 7.00
CA THR A 23 -0.09 21.35 6.26
C THR A 23 1.09 21.19 7.20
N ILE A 24 1.41 19.97 7.62
CA ILE A 24 2.63 19.70 8.39
C ILE A 24 3.81 19.99 7.48
N THR A 25 4.70 20.86 7.94
CA THR A 25 5.98 21.15 7.28
C THR A 25 7.09 20.58 8.14
N ALA A 26 7.93 19.74 7.54
CA ALA A 26 9.03 19.10 8.26
C ALA A 26 10.07 20.13 8.75
N SER A 27 10.46 20.03 10.01
CA SER A 27 11.59 20.74 10.59
C SER A 27 12.92 20.14 10.12
N ASP A 28 14.01 20.90 10.26
CA ASP A 28 15.38 20.40 9.98
C ASP A 28 15.68 19.13 10.79
N LYS A 29 15.17 19.02 12.03
CA LYS A 29 15.30 17.82 12.86
C LYS A 29 14.59 16.61 12.22
N ALA A 30 13.36 16.78 11.73
CA ALA A 30 12.61 15.71 11.09
C ALA A 30 13.27 15.26 9.78
N ILE A 31 13.71 16.23 8.95
CA ILE A 31 14.45 15.95 7.71
C ILE A 31 15.74 15.16 8.01
N LYS A 32 16.50 15.62 9.01
CA LYS A 32 17.73 14.93 9.42
C LYS A 32 17.46 13.52 9.92
N LEU A 33 16.44 13.32 10.77
CA LEU A 33 16.11 11.99 11.31
C LEU A 33 15.68 11.04 10.18
N ALA A 34 14.86 11.49 9.21
CA ALA A 34 14.48 10.70 8.07
C ALA A 34 15.69 10.24 7.23
N LYS A 35 16.67 11.14 7.01
CA LYS A 35 17.87 10.86 6.21
C LYS A 35 18.93 10.03 6.92
N ASP A 36 19.04 10.18 8.24
CA ASP A 36 20.05 9.48 9.05
C ASP A 36 19.57 8.08 9.50
N THR A 37 18.34 7.71 9.16
CA THR A 37 17.74 6.44 9.53
C THR A 37 17.46 5.62 8.27
N ILE A 38 17.68 4.32 8.31
CA ILE A 38 17.16 3.44 7.26
C ILE A 38 15.64 3.62 7.25
N LEU A 39 15.08 4.02 6.10
CA LEU A 39 13.66 4.17 5.89
C LEU A 39 13.21 3.11 4.88
N ILE A 40 12.42 2.16 5.37
CA ILE A 40 11.81 1.10 4.59
C ILE A 40 10.36 1.48 4.29
N ASP A 41 9.99 1.39 3.02
CA ASP A 41 8.59 1.37 2.59
C ASP A 41 8.33 0.01 1.96
N THR A 42 7.41 -0.75 2.53
CA THR A 42 7.23 -2.15 2.13
C THR A 42 6.39 -2.35 0.88
N HIS A 43 5.89 -1.27 0.25
CA HIS A 43 5.10 -1.41 -0.97
C HIS A 43 5.05 -0.13 -1.83
N ILE A 44 5.72 -0.18 -2.99
CA ILE A 44 5.69 0.89 -4.01
C ILE A 44 5.58 0.26 -5.41
N ASP A 45 4.62 0.69 -6.24
CA ASP A 45 4.24 0.06 -7.52
C ASP A 45 5.02 0.56 -8.76
N VAL A 46 6.25 1.00 -8.55
CA VAL A 46 7.13 1.46 -9.63
C VAL A 46 7.26 0.45 -10.78
N PRO A 47 7.47 -0.87 -10.54
CA PRO A 47 7.68 -1.82 -11.64
C PRO A 47 6.53 -1.88 -12.62
N TYR A 48 5.28 -1.94 -12.13
CA TYR A 48 4.11 -2.01 -13.00
C TYR A 48 3.80 -0.67 -13.67
N ARG A 49 3.99 0.45 -12.96
CA ARG A 49 3.89 1.79 -13.57
C ARG A 49 4.83 1.93 -14.76
N LEU A 50 6.10 1.50 -14.63
CA LEU A 50 7.10 1.57 -15.70
C LEU A 50 6.81 0.61 -16.84
N HIS A 51 6.17 -0.53 -16.57
CA HIS A 51 5.69 -1.46 -17.59
C HIS A 51 4.56 -0.84 -18.42
N ASP A 52 3.62 -0.15 -17.78
CA ASP A 52 2.50 0.54 -18.45
C ASP A 52 2.97 1.80 -19.18
N LYS A 53 3.75 2.63 -18.51
CA LYS A 53 4.31 3.88 -19.04
C LYS A 53 5.76 4.07 -18.60
N TRP A 54 6.69 3.73 -19.46
CA TRP A 54 8.11 3.82 -19.15
C TRP A 54 8.58 5.25 -18.83
N ALA A 55 9.38 5.40 -17.78
CA ALA A 55 10.09 6.62 -17.40
C ALA A 55 11.46 6.28 -16.80
N ASP A 56 12.45 7.15 -16.94
CA ASP A 56 13.77 6.96 -16.33
C ASP A 56 13.77 7.47 -14.88
N VAL A 57 13.37 6.63 -13.95
CA VAL A 57 13.31 6.95 -12.51
C VAL A 57 14.67 7.15 -11.85
N THR A 58 15.78 6.96 -12.57
CA THR A 58 17.12 7.34 -12.10
C THR A 58 17.34 8.86 -12.11
N LYS A 59 16.39 9.61 -12.70
CA LYS A 59 16.33 11.07 -12.81
C LYS A 59 14.97 11.56 -12.34
N ALA A 60 14.80 12.89 -12.21
CA ALA A 60 13.51 13.50 -11.95
C ALA A 60 12.50 13.15 -13.07
N THR A 61 11.28 12.79 -12.68
CA THR A 61 10.17 12.47 -13.59
C THR A 61 9.00 13.42 -13.35
N ASP A 62 8.25 13.71 -14.41
CA ASP A 62 7.06 14.57 -14.34
C ASP A 62 5.85 13.84 -13.76
N ASP A 63 5.82 12.51 -13.90
CA ASP A 63 4.71 11.63 -13.46
C ASP A 63 5.16 10.65 -12.36
N GLY A 64 4.18 10.07 -11.68
CA GLY A 64 4.37 9.07 -10.64
C GLY A 64 4.82 9.66 -9.30
N ASP A 65 4.82 8.80 -8.30
CA ASP A 65 5.07 9.21 -6.92
C ASP A 65 6.52 8.91 -6.49
N PHE A 66 7.28 8.19 -7.32
CA PHE A 66 8.66 7.80 -7.06
C PHE A 66 9.59 8.18 -8.22
N ASP A 67 10.72 8.79 -7.87
CA ASP A 67 11.99 8.81 -8.63
C ASP A 67 13.16 8.99 -7.65
N TYR A 68 14.38 8.75 -8.14
CA TYR A 68 15.58 8.83 -7.30
C TYR A 68 15.78 10.19 -6.60
N PRO A 69 15.67 11.36 -7.28
CA PRO A 69 15.80 12.65 -6.59
C PRO A 69 14.80 12.85 -5.46
N ARG A 70 13.52 12.50 -5.66
CA ARG A 70 12.48 12.62 -4.64
C ARG A 70 12.71 11.60 -3.49
N ALA A 71 13.12 10.38 -3.80
CA ALA A 71 13.46 9.37 -2.78
C ALA A 71 14.60 9.87 -1.86
N ILE A 72 15.69 10.40 -2.43
CA ILE A 72 16.80 10.98 -1.66
C ILE A 72 16.35 12.21 -0.87
N GLN A 73 15.51 13.06 -1.45
CA GLN A 73 14.93 14.21 -0.75
C GLN A 73 14.14 13.77 0.49
N GLY A 74 13.32 12.73 0.36
CA GLY A 74 12.48 12.18 1.41
C GLY A 74 13.23 11.31 2.44
N GLY A 75 14.46 10.89 2.15
CA GLY A 75 15.21 9.97 3.00
C GLY A 75 14.84 8.50 2.81
N LEU A 76 14.02 8.17 1.79
CA LEU A 76 13.72 6.79 1.43
C LEU A 76 14.98 6.11 0.90
N ASN A 77 15.33 4.96 1.45
CA ASN A 77 16.53 4.23 1.04
C ASN A 77 16.33 2.72 0.88
N ALA A 78 15.20 2.17 1.30
CA ALA A 78 14.90 0.75 1.13
C ALA A 78 13.42 0.48 0.76
N PRO A 79 12.95 0.90 -0.44
CA PRO A 79 11.62 0.53 -0.92
C PRO A 79 11.55 -0.95 -1.31
N PHE A 80 10.44 -1.61 -0.96
CA PHE A 80 10.03 -2.84 -1.61
C PHE A 80 9.27 -2.49 -2.89
N MET A 81 9.88 -2.76 -4.01
CA MET A 81 9.28 -2.62 -5.33
C MET A 81 8.28 -3.74 -5.57
N SER A 82 7.00 -3.37 -5.76
CA SER A 82 5.91 -4.31 -5.95
C SER A 82 5.99 -4.96 -7.33
N ILE A 83 6.21 -6.26 -7.37
CA ILE A 83 6.05 -7.09 -8.57
C ILE A 83 4.55 -7.40 -8.67
N TYR A 84 3.76 -6.39 -9.05
CA TYR A 84 2.31 -6.48 -9.13
C TYR A 84 1.84 -7.30 -10.32
N ILE A 85 0.95 -8.26 -10.05
CA ILE A 85 0.36 -9.12 -11.07
C ILE A 85 -1.15 -8.92 -11.12
N PRO A 86 -1.70 -8.36 -12.20
CA PRO A 86 -3.14 -8.20 -12.36
C PRO A 86 -3.90 -9.50 -12.15
N ALA A 87 -4.94 -9.47 -11.30
CA ALA A 87 -5.65 -10.67 -10.88
C ALA A 87 -6.32 -11.45 -12.02
N HIS A 88 -6.67 -10.77 -13.14
CA HIS A 88 -7.28 -11.42 -14.30
C HIS A 88 -6.33 -12.39 -15.02
N LEU A 89 -5.02 -12.19 -14.92
CA LEU A 89 -4.02 -13.07 -15.56
C LEU A 89 -4.05 -14.50 -15.03
N GLU A 90 -4.53 -14.72 -13.79
CA GLU A 90 -4.81 -16.05 -13.23
C GLU A 90 -5.71 -16.89 -14.16
N PHE A 91 -6.60 -16.23 -14.90
CA PHE A 91 -7.64 -16.87 -15.73
C PHE A 91 -7.35 -16.81 -17.24
N GLU A 92 -6.25 -16.18 -17.66
CA GLU A 92 -5.89 -16.05 -19.08
C GLU A 92 -4.99 -17.18 -19.61
N GLY A 93 -4.66 -18.13 -18.76
CA GLY A 93 -3.86 -19.30 -19.11
C GLY A 93 -2.48 -19.32 -18.46
N LYS A 94 -1.93 -20.53 -18.42
CA LYS A 94 -0.64 -20.81 -17.77
C LYS A 94 0.49 -20.03 -18.41
N GLY A 95 1.42 -19.56 -17.59
CA GLY A 95 2.62 -18.82 -18.00
C GLY A 95 2.45 -17.30 -18.09
N LYS A 96 1.22 -16.78 -18.14
CA LYS A 96 1.00 -15.33 -18.29
C LYS A 96 1.47 -14.54 -17.05
N SER A 97 1.02 -14.97 -15.87
CA SER A 97 1.44 -14.36 -14.61
C SER A 97 2.94 -14.53 -14.36
N TYR A 98 3.47 -15.72 -14.62
CA TYR A 98 4.88 -16.04 -14.48
C TYR A 98 5.77 -15.17 -15.38
N GLN A 99 5.40 -15.01 -16.66
CA GLN A 99 6.16 -14.18 -17.63
C GLN A 99 6.16 -12.71 -17.21
N LEU A 100 5.00 -12.15 -16.81
CA LEU A 100 4.94 -10.77 -16.34
C LEU A 100 5.79 -10.55 -15.11
N ALA A 101 5.75 -11.45 -14.11
CA ALA A 101 6.57 -11.35 -12.92
C ALA A 101 8.07 -11.27 -13.26
N ASN A 102 8.56 -12.15 -14.14
CA ASN A 102 9.95 -12.10 -14.57
C ASN A 102 10.29 -10.79 -15.30
N LEU A 103 9.41 -10.29 -16.18
CA LEU A 103 9.62 -9.03 -16.88
C LEU A 103 9.75 -7.83 -15.91
N LEU A 104 8.91 -7.79 -14.87
CA LEU A 104 8.97 -6.72 -13.87
C LEU A 104 10.26 -6.81 -13.04
N ILE A 105 10.68 -8.02 -12.66
CA ILE A 105 11.97 -8.24 -11.97
C ILE A 105 13.13 -7.82 -12.86
N ASP A 106 13.14 -8.24 -14.15
CA ASP A 106 14.16 -7.83 -15.12
C ASP A 106 14.29 -6.31 -15.21
N SER A 107 13.17 -5.59 -15.14
CA SER A 107 13.16 -4.12 -15.18
C SER A 107 13.83 -3.50 -13.95
N MET A 108 13.67 -4.08 -12.75
CA MET A 108 14.32 -3.61 -11.52
C MET A 108 15.83 -3.90 -11.55
N GLU A 109 16.21 -5.08 -11.99
CA GLU A 109 17.62 -5.42 -12.21
C GLU A 109 18.31 -4.48 -13.23
N ALA A 110 17.60 -4.15 -14.33
CA ALA A 110 18.09 -3.22 -15.33
C ALA A 110 18.28 -1.80 -14.78
N ILE A 111 17.42 -1.31 -13.88
CA ILE A 111 17.60 -0.02 -13.21
C ILE A 111 18.86 -0.02 -12.36
N ALA A 112 19.08 -1.06 -11.54
CA ALA A 112 20.26 -1.19 -10.71
C ALA A 112 21.55 -1.27 -11.55
N GLN A 113 21.52 -2.01 -12.68
CA GLN A 113 22.66 -2.12 -13.60
C GLN A 113 22.95 -0.79 -14.32
N ARG A 114 21.94 -0.02 -14.68
CA ARG A 114 22.09 1.27 -15.40
C ARG A 114 22.61 2.39 -14.51
N ALA A 115 22.30 2.37 -13.22
CA ALA A 115 22.70 3.39 -12.26
C ALA A 115 23.27 2.75 -10.98
N PRO A 116 24.39 2.00 -11.06
CA PRO A 116 24.95 1.23 -9.94
C PRO A 116 25.53 2.11 -8.82
N ASP A 117 25.76 3.39 -9.11
CA ASP A 117 26.12 4.43 -8.14
C ASP A 117 24.93 4.88 -7.27
N LYS A 118 23.69 4.65 -7.74
CA LYS A 118 22.47 5.08 -7.10
C LYS A 118 21.65 3.94 -6.50
N PHE A 119 21.59 2.80 -7.17
CA PHE A 119 20.74 1.67 -6.82
C PHE A 119 21.52 0.38 -6.69
N ALA A 120 21.02 -0.51 -5.83
CA ALA A 120 21.47 -1.90 -5.76
C ALA A 120 20.30 -2.81 -5.39
N ILE A 121 20.28 -4.04 -5.90
CA ILE A 121 19.31 -5.06 -5.48
C ILE A 121 19.63 -5.48 -4.05
N ALA A 122 18.62 -5.53 -3.19
CA ALA A 122 18.73 -6.03 -1.82
C ALA A 122 17.89 -7.29 -1.64
N SER A 123 18.49 -8.35 -1.13
CA SER A 123 17.84 -9.62 -0.83
C SER A 123 17.94 -10.03 0.64
N SER A 124 18.57 -9.18 1.46
CA SER A 124 18.72 -9.36 2.90
C SER A 124 18.79 -8.02 3.62
N THR A 125 18.57 -8.03 4.94
CA THR A 125 18.78 -6.86 5.80
C THR A 125 20.23 -6.40 5.77
N ALA A 126 21.18 -7.31 5.68
CA ALA A 126 22.61 -6.98 5.56
C ALA A 126 22.92 -6.20 4.28
N ASP A 127 22.27 -6.55 3.15
CA ASP A 127 22.41 -5.77 1.91
C ASP A 127 21.92 -4.35 2.10
N ILE A 128 20.76 -4.15 2.73
CA ILE A 128 20.18 -2.83 2.99
C ILE A 128 21.11 -2.00 3.88
N GLU A 129 21.61 -2.57 4.96
CA GLU A 129 22.55 -1.88 5.88
C GLU A 129 23.83 -1.46 5.20
N GLU A 130 24.41 -2.32 4.36
CA GLU A 130 25.64 -2.03 3.64
C GLU A 130 25.40 -0.98 2.53
N GLN A 131 24.31 -1.10 1.78
CA GLN A 131 23.95 -0.16 0.72
C GLN A 131 23.62 1.23 1.30
N PHE A 132 22.97 1.29 2.47
CA PHE A 132 22.73 2.54 3.19
C PHE A 132 24.05 3.24 3.55
N LYS A 133 25.04 2.53 4.08
CA LYS A 133 26.39 3.08 4.36
C LYS A 133 27.08 3.61 3.09
N GLN A 134 26.79 2.98 1.94
CA GLN A 134 27.31 3.40 0.64
C GLN A 134 26.53 4.57 0.01
N GLY A 135 25.43 5.02 0.64
CA GLY A 135 24.55 6.06 0.12
C GLY A 135 23.71 5.63 -1.08
N LYS A 136 23.48 4.32 -1.25
CA LYS A 136 22.65 3.75 -2.31
C LYS A 136 21.24 3.50 -1.83
N LEU A 137 20.31 3.55 -2.78
CA LEU A 137 18.93 3.13 -2.59
C LEU A 137 18.83 1.62 -2.87
N SER A 138 18.36 0.87 -1.88
CA SER A 138 18.16 -0.58 -1.96
C SER A 138 16.86 -0.89 -2.69
N ILE A 139 16.92 -1.68 -3.75
CA ILE A 139 15.75 -2.26 -4.41
C ILE A 139 15.47 -3.62 -3.77
N ALA A 140 14.59 -3.67 -2.77
CA ALA A 140 13.99 -4.91 -2.32
C ALA A 140 12.76 -5.23 -3.19
N MET A 141 12.33 -6.49 -3.27
CA MET A 141 11.21 -6.88 -4.12
C MET A 141 10.19 -7.72 -3.35
N GLY A 142 8.92 -7.35 -3.48
CA GLY A 142 7.77 -8.11 -3.01
C GLY A 142 6.84 -8.45 -4.16
N MET A 143 6.34 -9.67 -4.23
CA MET A 143 5.39 -10.07 -5.27
C MET A 143 3.97 -9.84 -4.78
N GLU A 144 3.25 -8.96 -5.46
CA GLU A 144 1.83 -8.71 -5.16
C GLU A 144 0.92 -9.53 -6.06
N ASN A 145 0.20 -10.48 -5.45
CA ASN A 145 -0.56 -11.56 -6.04
C ASN A 145 0.30 -12.79 -6.40
N GLY A 146 0.12 -13.87 -5.67
CA GLY A 146 0.84 -15.14 -5.85
C GLY A 146 0.51 -15.93 -7.13
N SER A 147 -0.29 -15.37 -8.06
CA SER A 147 -0.64 -16.07 -9.32
C SER A 147 0.58 -16.62 -10.08
N PRO A 148 1.77 -16.00 -10.11
CA PRO A 148 2.95 -16.54 -10.80
C PRO A 148 3.45 -17.89 -10.27
N ILE A 149 3.01 -18.30 -9.09
CA ILE A 149 3.36 -19.63 -8.55
C ILE A 149 2.72 -20.75 -9.37
N GLU A 150 1.56 -20.51 -9.98
CA GLU A 150 0.88 -21.40 -10.94
C GLU A 150 0.72 -22.86 -10.45
N GLY A 151 0.61 -23.04 -9.12
CA GLY A 151 0.47 -24.36 -8.50
C GLY A 151 1.75 -25.23 -8.50
N ASP A 152 2.92 -24.66 -8.81
CA ASP A 152 4.22 -25.35 -8.81
C ASP A 152 5.18 -24.72 -7.80
N MET A 153 5.60 -25.48 -6.79
CA MET A 153 6.57 -25.01 -5.77
C MET A 153 7.94 -24.65 -6.34
N LYS A 154 8.29 -25.14 -7.54
CA LYS A 154 9.52 -24.72 -8.22
C LYS A 154 9.47 -23.23 -8.59
N ASN A 155 8.28 -22.68 -8.88
CA ASN A 155 8.14 -21.26 -9.14
C ASN A 155 8.34 -20.42 -7.87
N LEU A 156 7.96 -20.93 -6.70
CA LEU A 156 8.27 -20.28 -5.43
C LEU A 156 9.78 -20.14 -5.24
N GLN A 157 10.54 -21.24 -5.41
CA GLN A 157 12.00 -21.22 -5.30
C GLN A 157 12.61 -20.29 -6.36
N HIS A 158 12.13 -20.34 -7.60
CA HIS A 158 12.59 -19.47 -8.68
C HIS A 158 12.50 -17.98 -8.30
N PHE A 159 11.35 -17.52 -7.81
CA PHE A 159 11.16 -16.11 -7.45
C PHE A 159 11.95 -15.73 -6.20
N PHE A 160 12.14 -16.65 -5.25
CA PHE A 160 13.04 -16.42 -4.11
C PHE A 160 14.49 -16.23 -4.59
N ASP A 161 14.98 -17.07 -5.50
CA ASP A 161 16.31 -16.97 -6.09
C ASP A 161 16.50 -15.69 -6.92
N ARG A 162 15.39 -15.17 -7.52
CA ARG A 162 15.33 -13.88 -8.21
C ARG A 162 15.26 -12.66 -7.27
N GLY A 163 15.31 -12.86 -5.94
CA GLY A 163 15.35 -11.77 -4.95
C GLY A 163 14.01 -11.31 -4.41
N VAL A 164 12.89 -11.95 -4.75
CA VAL A 164 11.60 -11.69 -4.11
C VAL A 164 11.66 -12.14 -2.64
N ARG A 165 11.17 -11.30 -1.70
CA ARG A 165 11.26 -11.59 -0.26
C ARG A 165 9.92 -11.66 0.44
N TYR A 166 8.83 -11.20 -0.17
CA TYR A 166 7.47 -11.55 0.26
C TYR A 166 6.57 -11.89 -0.92
N ILE A 167 5.49 -12.62 -0.65
CA ILE A 167 4.40 -12.86 -1.61
C ILE A 167 3.07 -12.56 -0.94
N THR A 168 2.29 -11.63 -1.51
CA THR A 168 0.88 -11.42 -1.22
C THR A 168 0.06 -12.55 -1.85
N LEU A 169 -0.63 -13.35 -1.05
CA LEU A 169 -1.20 -14.62 -1.50
C LEU A 169 -2.29 -14.47 -2.56
N ALA A 170 -3.07 -13.39 -2.51
CA ALA A 170 -4.07 -13.03 -3.53
C ALA A 170 -4.18 -11.50 -3.61
N HIS A 171 -4.74 -10.97 -4.70
CA HIS A 171 -5.00 -9.53 -4.86
C HIS A 171 -6.50 -9.23 -4.91
N SER A 172 -7.02 -8.67 -5.99
CA SER A 172 -8.43 -8.22 -6.12
C SER A 172 -9.42 -9.36 -6.43
N GLN A 173 -8.97 -10.56 -6.72
CA GLN A 173 -9.78 -11.76 -6.95
C GLN A 173 -9.14 -12.96 -6.25
N SER A 174 -10.00 -13.91 -5.83
CA SER A 174 -9.56 -15.20 -5.34
C SER A 174 -8.83 -15.97 -6.45
N ASN A 175 -7.65 -16.53 -6.15
CA ASN A 175 -6.81 -17.26 -7.07
C ASN A 175 -6.69 -18.75 -6.66
N HIS A 176 -5.70 -19.48 -7.17
CA HIS A 176 -5.45 -20.88 -6.80
C HIS A 176 -4.84 -21.05 -5.39
N ILE A 177 -4.45 -19.96 -4.72
CA ILE A 177 -3.82 -19.96 -3.38
C ILE A 177 -4.81 -19.57 -2.29
N SER A 178 -5.50 -18.45 -2.43
CA SER A 178 -6.28 -17.82 -1.37
C SER A 178 -7.52 -17.11 -1.88
N ASP A 179 -8.49 -16.96 -1.00
CA ASP A 179 -9.58 -16.02 -1.18
C ASP A 179 -9.11 -14.58 -0.94
N SER A 180 -9.64 -13.67 -1.76
CA SER A 180 -9.39 -12.23 -1.69
C SER A 180 -10.47 -11.53 -0.85
N SER A 181 -10.09 -10.48 -0.12
CA SER A 181 -11.01 -9.58 0.61
C SER A 181 -11.99 -8.84 -0.32
N TYR A 182 -11.66 -8.72 -1.59
CA TYR A 182 -12.52 -8.08 -2.61
C TYR A 182 -13.48 -9.04 -3.30
N ASP A 183 -13.22 -10.36 -3.26
CA ASP A 183 -14.04 -11.35 -3.96
C ASP A 183 -15.09 -11.98 -3.04
N ILE A 184 -16.32 -11.53 -3.16
CA ILE A 184 -17.45 -12.02 -2.34
C ILE A 184 -17.79 -13.49 -2.59
N ARG A 185 -17.28 -14.12 -3.66
CA ARG A 185 -17.62 -15.51 -4.05
C ARG A 185 -16.93 -16.55 -3.17
N ARG A 186 -15.91 -16.20 -2.40
CA ARG A 186 -15.21 -17.09 -1.44
C ARG A 186 -15.03 -18.53 -1.94
N LYS A 187 -14.08 -18.72 -2.84
CA LYS A 187 -13.84 -20.01 -3.50
C LYS A 187 -13.39 -21.11 -2.54
N TRP A 188 -12.59 -20.73 -1.53
CA TRP A 188 -11.91 -21.67 -0.64
C TRP A 188 -12.36 -21.57 0.82
N LYS A 189 -13.10 -20.53 1.18
CA LYS A 189 -13.37 -20.13 2.59
C LYS A 189 -12.05 -19.98 3.36
N GLY A 190 -11.13 -19.22 2.77
CA GLY A 190 -9.79 -18.97 3.26
C GLY A 190 -8.71 -19.42 2.27
N LEU A 191 -7.81 -20.30 2.69
CA LEU A 191 -6.74 -20.86 1.86
C LEU A 191 -7.20 -22.11 1.11
N SER A 192 -6.75 -22.24 -0.14
CA SER A 192 -6.87 -23.49 -0.88
C SER A 192 -5.99 -24.59 -0.28
N PRO A 193 -6.21 -25.88 -0.65
CA PRO A 193 -5.28 -26.95 -0.26
C PRO A 193 -3.83 -26.70 -0.71
N PHE A 194 -3.65 -26.06 -1.87
CA PHE A 194 -2.32 -25.64 -2.34
C PHE A 194 -1.79 -24.48 -1.50
N GLY A 195 -2.61 -23.46 -1.20
CA GLY A 195 -2.22 -22.31 -0.39
C GLY A 195 -1.72 -22.70 0.99
N LYS A 196 -2.34 -23.70 1.65
CA LYS A 196 -1.87 -24.23 2.94
C LYS A 196 -0.47 -24.82 2.86
N LYS A 197 -0.18 -25.56 1.77
CA LYS A 197 1.17 -26.10 1.51
C LYS A 197 2.16 -24.97 1.20
N LEU A 198 1.73 -23.99 0.40
CA LEU A 198 2.56 -22.83 0.05
C LEU A 198 3.00 -22.05 1.27
N VAL A 199 2.09 -21.76 2.22
CA VAL A 199 2.42 -21.10 3.51
C VAL A 199 3.53 -21.85 4.25
N THR A 200 3.45 -23.18 4.31
CA THR A 200 4.49 -24.01 4.95
C THR A 200 5.82 -23.90 4.21
N GLU A 201 5.80 -23.95 2.88
CA GLU A 201 7.03 -23.89 2.08
C GLU A 201 7.66 -22.51 2.09
N MET A 202 6.86 -21.44 2.10
CA MET A 202 7.37 -20.07 2.29
C MET A 202 8.14 -19.94 3.61
N ASN A 203 7.62 -20.51 4.71
CA ASN A 203 8.35 -20.54 5.98
C ASN A 203 9.68 -21.30 5.86
N ASN A 204 9.70 -22.44 5.15
CA ASN A 204 10.88 -23.28 5.00
C ASN A 204 12.04 -22.58 4.27
N ILE A 205 11.71 -21.80 3.23
CA ILE A 205 12.73 -21.12 2.41
C ILE A 205 13.04 -19.69 2.90
N GLY A 206 12.34 -19.17 3.91
CA GLY A 206 12.50 -17.81 4.43
C GLY A 206 11.81 -16.73 3.59
N MET A 207 10.77 -17.07 2.82
CA MET A 207 9.91 -16.12 2.12
C MET A 207 8.86 -15.57 3.10
N LEU A 208 8.77 -14.25 3.27
CA LEU A 208 7.72 -13.63 4.10
C LEU A 208 6.34 -13.85 3.46
N ILE A 209 5.35 -14.15 4.31
CA ILE A 209 3.96 -14.27 3.90
C ILE A 209 3.28 -12.91 4.09
N ASP A 210 2.85 -12.32 2.98
CA ASP A 210 2.07 -11.08 3.04
C ASP A 210 0.57 -11.39 3.08
N VAL A 211 -0.07 -10.87 4.13
CA VAL A 211 -1.49 -11.03 4.41
C VAL A 211 -2.34 -9.85 3.95
N SER A 212 -1.76 -8.86 3.27
CA SER A 212 -2.52 -7.82 2.58
C SER A 212 -3.42 -8.45 1.53
N HIS A 213 -4.60 -7.87 1.26
CA HIS A 213 -5.58 -8.30 0.25
C HIS A 213 -6.34 -9.61 0.51
N ILE A 214 -5.86 -10.53 1.34
CA ILE A 214 -6.56 -11.81 1.56
C ILE A 214 -7.80 -11.61 2.43
N SER A 215 -8.73 -12.57 2.35
CA SER A 215 -9.95 -12.55 3.17
C SER A 215 -9.64 -12.75 4.66
N ASP A 216 -10.57 -12.34 5.54
CA ASP A 216 -10.46 -12.56 6.98
C ASP A 216 -10.24 -14.05 7.31
N ASP A 217 -10.99 -14.95 6.66
CA ASP A 217 -10.82 -16.40 6.85
C ASP A 217 -9.40 -16.86 6.44
N ALA A 218 -8.87 -16.35 5.34
CA ALA A 218 -7.53 -16.67 4.89
C ALA A 218 -6.47 -16.13 5.86
N PHE A 219 -6.65 -14.90 6.36
CA PHE A 219 -5.77 -14.31 7.36
C PHE A 219 -5.63 -15.21 8.61
N TYR A 220 -6.75 -15.62 9.22
CA TYR A 220 -6.69 -16.45 10.42
C TYR A 220 -6.09 -17.83 10.15
N GLN A 221 -6.34 -18.41 8.97
CA GLN A 221 -5.69 -19.68 8.57
C GLN A 221 -4.18 -19.52 8.36
N VAL A 222 -3.73 -18.37 7.81
CA VAL A 222 -2.29 -18.07 7.71
C VAL A 222 -1.67 -17.95 9.10
N ILE A 223 -2.30 -17.19 10.02
CA ILE A 223 -1.81 -17.01 11.39
C ILE A 223 -1.69 -18.36 12.13
N GLU A 224 -2.63 -19.27 11.91
CA GLU A 224 -2.60 -20.62 12.51
C GLU A 224 -1.47 -21.49 11.94
N LEU A 225 -1.21 -21.39 10.64
CA LEU A 225 -0.27 -22.26 9.93
C LEU A 225 1.17 -21.74 9.95
N SER A 226 1.36 -20.42 9.94
CA SER A 226 2.70 -19.81 9.85
C SER A 226 3.46 -20.00 11.16
N LYS A 227 4.70 -20.46 11.04
CA LYS A 227 5.66 -20.61 12.14
C LYS A 227 6.60 -19.41 12.26
N THR A 228 6.52 -18.48 11.33
CA THR A 228 7.32 -17.25 11.30
C THR A 228 6.39 -16.03 11.32
N PRO A 229 6.87 -14.86 11.74
CA PRO A 229 6.13 -13.63 11.63
C PRO A 229 5.64 -13.39 10.21
N VAL A 230 4.42 -12.89 10.07
CA VAL A 230 3.84 -12.48 8.77
C VAL A 230 3.89 -10.96 8.64
N ILE A 231 3.75 -10.46 7.41
CA ILE A 231 3.65 -9.03 7.13
C ILE A 231 2.30 -8.70 6.51
N ALA A 232 1.67 -7.59 6.92
CA ALA A 232 0.66 -6.93 6.12
C ALA A 232 1.34 -5.76 5.43
N SER A 233 1.87 -5.98 4.23
CA SER A 233 2.83 -5.10 3.55
C SER A 233 2.29 -3.70 3.23
N HIS A 234 0.97 -3.55 3.06
CA HIS A 234 0.28 -2.29 2.80
C HIS A 234 -1.21 -2.39 3.16
N SER A 235 -1.51 -2.35 4.44
CA SER A 235 -2.89 -2.39 4.96
C SER A 235 -3.11 -1.25 5.96
N SER A 236 -4.39 -0.87 6.13
CA SER A 236 -4.79 0.13 7.11
C SER A 236 -5.82 -0.45 8.08
N LEU A 237 -6.53 0.39 8.86
CA LEU A 237 -7.39 -0.09 9.94
C LEU A 237 -8.86 0.00 9.56
N ARG A 238 -9.59 -1.10 9.77
CA ARG A 238 -11.03 -1.20 9.54
C ARG A 238 -11.84 -0.28 10.48
N LYS A 239 -11.27 0.10 11.61
CA LYS A 239 -11.83 1.09 12.53
C LYS A 239 -12.21 2.39 11.83
N TYR A 240 -11.39 2.88 10.91
CA TYR A 240 -11.61 4.14 10.18
C TYR A 240 -12.33 3.94 8.83
N THR A 241 -12.49 2.68 8.41
CA THR A 241 -13.18 2.26 7.18
C THR A 241 -14.13 1.10 7.46
N PRO A 242 -15.18 1.29 8.29
CA PRO A 242 -16.05 0.21 8.72
C PRO A 242 -16.63 -0.59 7.54
N GLY A 243 -16.58 -1.93 7.65
CA GLY A 243 -17.07 -2.84 6.62
C GLY A 243 -16.15 -3.01 5.41
N PHE A 244 -14.94 -2.44 5.43
CA PHE A 244 -13.94 -2.64 4.38
C PHE A 244 -12.95 -3.75 4.79
N GLU A 245 -13.23 -4.99 4.37
CA GLU A 245 -12.48 -6.19 4.74
C GLU A 245 -11.00 -6.15 4.32
N ARG A 246 -10.65 -5.33 3.34
CA ARG A 246 -9.25 -5.10 2.92
C ARG A 246 -8.36 -4.57 4.04
N ASN A 247 -8.96 -3.85 5.00
CA ASN A 247 -8.30 -3.31 6.17
C ASN A 247 -8.44 -4.25 7.37
N MET A 248 -7.43 -4.25 8.27
CA MET A 248 -7.40 -5.10 9.46
C MET A 248 -8.31 -4.55 10.56
N ASN A 249 -9.04 -5.41 11.24
CA ASN A 249 -9.76 -5.08 12.46
C ASN A 249 -8.87 -5.31 13.71
N ASP A 250 -9.38 -4.90 14.88
CA ASP A 250 -8.63 -4.96 16.15
C ASP A 250 -8.27 -6.41 16.55
N ASP A 251 -9.16 -7.39 16.30
CA ASP A 251 -8.89 -8.80 16.60
C ASP A 251 -7.77 -9.35 15.68
N MET A 252 -7.73 -8.92 14.43
CA MET A 252 -6.62 -9.28 13.51
C MET A 252 -5.30 -8.68 13.99
N LEU A 253 -5.29 -7.43 14.49
CA LEU A 253 -4.10 -6.81 15.07
C LEU A 253 -3.59 -7.58 16.29
N LEU A 254 -4.47 -8.01 17.17
CA LEU A 254 -4.11 -8.84 18.33
C LEU A 254 -3.55 -10.20 17.91
N ALA A 255 -4.12 -10.82 16.87
CA ALA A 255 -3.61 -12.07 16.32
C ALA A 255 -2.25 -11.88 15.62
N LEU A 256 -2.06 -10.76 14.90
CA LEU A 256 -0.79 -10.37 14.28
C LEU A 256 0.31 -10.21 15.34
N LYS A 257 0.03 -9.47 16.41
CA LYS A 257 0.95 -9.35 17.57
C LYS A 257 1.36 -10.70 18.12
N LYS A 258 0.40 -11.62 18.33
CA LYS A 258 0.68 -12.97 18.86
C LYS A 258 1.56 -13.78 17.92
N ASN A 259 1.45 -13.58 16.61
CA ASN A 259 2.31 -14.21 15.60
C ASN A 259 3.71 -13.55 15.55
N GLY A 260 3.87 -12.33 16.07
CA GLY A 260 5.09 -11.51 15.94
C GLY A 260 5.17 -10.73 14.65
N GLY A 261 4.08 -10.69 13.87
CA GLY A 261 4.01 -10.00 12.59
C GLY A 261 3.82 -8.49 12.71
N VAL A 262 3.90 -7.78 11.60
CA VAL A 262 3.86 -6.31 11.53
C VAL A 262 2.84 -5.84 10.49
N ILE A 263 2.12 -4.74 10.80
CA ILE A 263 1.28 -4.02 9.82
C ILE A 263 2.02 -2.80 9.31
N GLN A 264 2.01 -2.61 7.99
CA GLN A 264 2.58 -1.47 7.29
C GLN A 264 1.43 -0.62 6.76
N ILE A 265 1.36 0.65 7.18
CA ILE A 265 0.21 1.51 6.93
C ILE A 265 0.17 2.00 5.49
N ASN A 266 -0.93 1.67 4.80
CA ASN A 266 -1.24 2.13 3.45
C ASN A 266 -1.70 3.59 3.46
N PHE A 267 -1.25 4.39 2.49
CA PHE A 267 -1.56 5.82 2.43
C PHE A 267 -2.75 6.16 1.54
N GLY A 268 -3.18 5.29 0.65
CA GLY A 268 -4.33 5.56 -0.22
C GLY A 268 -5.55 6.03 0.58
N SER A 269 -6.13 7.20 0.24
CA SER A 269 -7.18 7.84 1.05
C SER A 269 -8.40 6.95 1.28
N SER A 270 -8.72 6.03 0.36
CA SER A 270 -9.82 5.07 0.51
C SER A 270 -9.56 3.99 1.56
N PHE A 271 -8.29 3.74 1.88
CA PHE A 271 -7.86 2.84 2.96
C PHE A 271 -7.78 3.58 4.30
N VAL A 272 -7.60 4.91 4.26
CA VAL A 272 -7.45 5.76 5.44
C VAL A 272 -8.79 6.26 5.97
N THR A 273 -9.75 6.61 5.08
CA THR A 273 -11.04 7.17 5.51
C THR A 273 -12.23 6.54 4.82
N ALA A 274 -13.31 6.30 5.58
CA ALA A 274 -14.60 5.85 5.05
C ALA A 274 -15.19 6.84 4.04
N LYS A 275 -14.91 8.15 4.18
CA LYS A 275 -15.40 9.19 3.27
C LYS A 275 -14.84 9.01 1.86
N ALA A 276 -13.53 8.78 1.74
CA ALA A 276 -12.88 8.53 0.45
C ALA A 276 -13.34 7.20 -0.17
N GLY A 277 -13.46 6.13 0.64
CA GLY A 277 -14.03 4.86 0.17
C GLY A 277 -15.47 4.98 -0.32
N SER A 278 -16.30 5.77 0.36
CA SER A 278 -17.69 6.03 -0.04
C SER A 278 -17.77 6.80 -1.35
N TRP A 279 -16.87 7.76 -1.58
CA TRP A 279 -16.79 8.50 -2.84
C TRP A 279 -16.52 7.56 -4.02
N GLY A 280 -15.59 6.62 -3.89
CA GLY A 280 -15.30 5.63 -4.92
C GLY A 280 -16.49 4.71 -5.22
N LYS A 281 -17.23 4.27 -4.18
CA LYS A 281 -18.47 3.50 -4.33
C LYS A 281 -19.55 4.29 -5.07
N GLN A 282 -19.70 5.59 -4.79
CA GLN A 282 -20.64 6.46 -5.47
C GLN A 282 -20.31 6.65 -6.95
N LEU A 283 -19.02 6.90 -7.27
CA LEU A 283 -18.56 6.97 -8.65
C LEU A 283 -18.89 5.68 -9.42
N LYS A 284 -18.55 4.52 -8.85
CA LYS A 284 -18.83 3.21 -9.43
C LYS A 284 -20.33 3.02 -9.68
N SER A 285 -21.17 3.30 -8.68
CA SER A 285 -22.64 3.19 -8.78
C SER A 285 -23.18 4.10 -9.87
N THR A 286 -22.67 5.33 -10.01
CA THR A 286 -23.09 6.28 -11.05
C THR A 286 -22.77 5.73 -12.45
N LYS A 287 -21.57 5.15 -12.63
CA LYS A 287 -21.18 4.49 -13.89
C LYS A 287 -22.07 3.30 -14.22
N GLU A 288 -22.39 2.47 -13.23
CA GLU A 288 -23.25 1.29 -13.42
C GLU A 288 -24.68 1.69 -13.77
N SER A 289 -25.23 2.73 -13.15
CA SER A 289 -26.56 3.28 -13.49
C SER A 289 -26.59 3.82 -14.91
N ALA A 290 -25.64 4.66 -15.30
CA ALA A 290 -25.53 5.17 -16.67
C ALA A 290 -25.45 4.04 -17.71
N LYS A 291 -24.67 2.99 -17.40
CA LYS A 291 -24.58 1.82 -18.29
C LYS A 291 -25.89 1.05 -18.40
N LYS A 292 -26.63 0.88 -17.32
CA LYS A 292 -27.96 0.23 -17.30
C LYS A 292 -28.98 1.02 -18.11
N GLU A 293 -28.89 2.34 -18.13
CA GLU A 293 -29.74 3.26 -18.89
C GLU A 293 -29.32 3.36 -20.38
N GLY A 294 -28.31 2.60 -20.80
CA GLY A 294 -27.80 2.65 -22.16
C GLY A 294 -26.98 3.89 -22.49
N THR A 295 -26.63 4.69 -21.48
CA THR A 295 -25.81 5.91 -21.67
C THR A 295 -24.36 5.51 -21.91
N LYS A 296 -23.79 5.92 -23.06
CA LYS A 296 -22.35 5.76 -23.33
C LYS A 296 -21.58 6.81 -22.52
N LEU A 297 -20.74 6.32 -21.60
CA LEU A 297 -19.86 7.21 -20.83
C LEU A 297 -18.78 7.82 -21.74
N SER A 298 -18.51 9.11 -21.57
CA SER A 298 -17.39 9.79 -22.21
C SER A 298 -16.04 9.37 -21.60
N ASN A 299 -14.95 9.52 -22.34
CA ASN A 299 -13.61 9.21 -21.83
C ASN A 299 -13.19 10.09 -20.64
N ASP A 300 -13.77 11.27 -20.52
CA ASP A 300 -13.53 12.24 -19.46
C ASP A 300 -14.56 12.18 -18.32
N PHE A 301 -15.42 11.14 -18.28
CA PHE A 301 -16.50 11.01 -17.29
C PHE A 301 -15.97 11.13 -15.85
N ASP A 302 -14.86 10.47 -15.54
CA ASP A 302 -14.29 10.48 -14.17
C ASP A 302 -13.78 11.86 -13.79
N ALA A 303 -13.13 12.56 -14.72
CA ALA A 303 -12.68 13.94 -14.52
C ALA A 303 -13.88 14.89 -14.33
N ALA A 304 -14.92 14.75 -15.14
CA ALA A 304 -16.16 15.56 -15.03
C ALA A 304 -16.93 15.26 -13.72
N TYR A 305 -16.97 13.99 -13.30
CA TYR A 305 -17.56 13.62 -12.01
C TYR A 305 -16.79 14.24 -10.86
N ARG A 306 -15.43 14.13 -10.88
CA ARG A 306 -14.54 14.67 -9.86
C ARG A 306 -14.62 16.19 -9.75
N ALA A 307 -14.77 16.89 -10.88
CA ALA A 307 -14.97 18.34 -10.88
C ALA A 307 -16.25 18.78 -10.16
N LYS A 308 -17.33 17.97 -10.26
CA LYS A 308 -18.62 18.23 -9.56
C LYS A 308 -18.63 17.71 -8.14
N ASN A 309 -17.88 16.67 -7.86
CA ASN A 309 -17.79 15.96 -6.58
C ASN A 309 -16.31 15.85 -6.20
N PRO A 310 -15.71 16.90 -5.62
CA PRO A 310 -14.28 16.87 -5.26
C PRO A 310 -13.92 15.64 -4.43
N TYR A 311 -12.79 14.99 -4.78
CA TYR A 311 -12.34 13.81 -4.07
C TYR A 311 -11.92 14.20 -2.63
N PRO A 312 -12.45 13.51 -1.60
CA PRO A 312 -12.17 13.84 -0.21
C PRO A 312 -10.85 13.18 0.22
N PHE A 313 -9.73 13.77 -0.21
CA PHE A 313 -8.42 13.30 0.21
C PHE A 313 -8.32 13.14 1.73
N ALA A 314 -7.69 12.08 2.18
CA ALA A 314 -7.23 11.99 3.56
C ALA A 314 -6.13 13.03 3.84
N SER A 315 -5.83 13.26 5.10
CA SER A 315 -4.70 14.06 5.53
C SER A 315 -3.61 13.18 6.17
N LEU A 316 -2.40 13.73 6.28
CA LEU A 316 -1.31 13.11 7.05
C LEU A 316 -1.75 12.81 8.50
N GLU A 317 -2.51 13.71 9.14
CA GLU A 317 -3.03 13.48 10.50
C GLU A 317 -3.87 12.21 10.59
N GLN A 318 -4.70 11.94 9.57
CA GLN A 318 -5.52 10.73 9.56
C GLN A 318 -4.68 9.46 9.33
N VAL A 319 -3.57 9.54 8.60
CA VAL A 319 -2.60 8.42 8.51
C VAL A 319 -1.96 8.17 9.87
N LEU A 320 -1.57 9.23 10.58
CA LEU A 320 -1.01 9.15 11.93
C LEU A 320 -2.01 8.56 12.94
N ASP A 321 -3.32 8.81 12.79
CA ASP A 321 -4.36 8.19 13.63
C ASP A 321 -4.35 6.65 13.52
N HIS A 322 -4.05 6.10 12.34
CA HIS A 322 -3.87 4.65 12.18
C HIS A 322 -2.65 4.15 12.95
N ILE A 323 -1.52 4.84 12.87
CA ILE A 323 -0.30 4.48 13.60
C ILE A 323 -0.56 4.51 15.11
N ASP A 324 -1.16 5.60 15.62
CA ASP A 324 -1.49 5.76 17.03
C ASP A 324 -2.39 4.63 17.53
N HIS A 325 -3.39 4.22 16.73
CA HIS A 325 -4.29 3.15 17.14
C HIS A 325 -3.56 1.81 17.24
N VAL A 326 -2.69 1.48 16.25
CA VAL A 326 -1.86 0.26 16.34
C VAL A 326 -0.97 0.29 17.57
N VAL A 327 -0.26 1.40 17.80
CA VAL A 327 0.63 1.55 18.95
C VAL A 327 -0.12 1.42 20.27
N ALA A 328 -1.29 2.06 20.40
CA ALA A 328 -2.12 1.98 21.60
C ALA A 328 -2.67 0.58 21.85
N LEU A 329 -3.03 -0.17 20.79
CA LEU A 329 -3.64 -1.49 20.92
C LEU A 329 -2.62 -2.62 21.10
N ILE A 330 -1.56 -2.63 20.29
CA ILE A 330 -0.63 -3.75 20.23
C ILE A 330 0.83 -3.38 20.51
N GLY A 331 1.17 -2.09 20.49
CA GLY A 331 2.52 -1.58 20.81
C GLY A 331 3.29 -1.08 19.61
N ILE A 332 4.38 -0.36 19.89
CA ILE A 332 5.23 0.32 18.91
C ILE A 332 5.98 -0.65 17.98
N ASP A 333 6.21 -1.87 18.39
CA ASP A 333 7.03 -2.87 17.68
C ASP A 333 6.29 -3.56 16.52
N TYR A 334 5.04 -3.17 16.24
CA TYR A 334 4.16 -3.89 15.30
C TYR A 334 3.61 -3.02 14.16
N VAL A 335 4.17 -1.84 13.93
CA VAL A 335 3.71 -0.90 12.88
C VAL A 335 4.88 -0.32 12.09
N GLY A 336 4.67 -0.12 10.80
CA GLY A 336 5.61 0.53 9.88
C GLY A 336 4.90 1.16 8.68
N ILE A 337 5.60 1.31 7.57
CA ILE A 337 5.17 2.06 6.38
C ILE A 337 5.05 1.12 5.18
N GLY A 338 3.88 1.15 4.53
CA GLY A 338 3.62 0.50 3.25
C GLY A 338 2.74 1.42 2.41
N SER A 339 3.32 2.45 1.83
CA SER A 339 2.61 3.65 1.31
C SER A 339 1.63 3.35 0.19
N ASP A 340 1.92 2.37 -0.64
CA ASP A 340 1.19 2.09 -1.88
C ASP A 340 1.37 3.24 -2.92
N TYR A 341 2.51 3.96 -2.87
CA TYR A 341 2.88 4.94 -3.88
C TYR A 341 2.94 4.28 -5.26
N ASP A 342 2.53 5.01 -6.28
CA ASP A 342 2.32 4.53 -7.65
C ASP A 342 1.21 3.46 -7.83
N GLY A 343 0.58 2.95 -6.74
CA GLY A 343 -0.49 1.94 -6.79
C GLY A 343 -1.91 2.49 -6.61
N VAL A 344 -2.07 3.66 -5.98
CA VAL A 344 -3.39 4.20 -5.61
C VAL A 344 -3.85 5.39 -6.46
N GLY A 345 -3.10 5.75 -7.50
CA GLY A 345 -3.39 6.88 -8.39
C GLY A 345 -3.53 8.20 -7.61
N ASP A 346 -4.28 9.17 -8.16
CA ASP A 346 -4.50 10.47 -7.48
C ASP A 346 -5.45 10.33 -6.28
N SER A 347 -5.04 9.57 -5.26
CA SER A 347 -5.79 9.40 -4.02
C SER A 347 -4.93 9.56 -2.75
N LEU A 348 -3.66 9.92 -2.88
CA LEU A 348 -2.74 10.07 -1.77
C LEU A 348 -3.12 11.22 -0.83
N PRO A 349 -2.80 11.14 0.47
CA PRO A 349 -3.19 12.12 1.47
C PRO A 349 -2.53 13.49 1.23
N ILE A 350 -3.19 14.52 1.73
CA ILE A 350 -2.57 15.85 1.82
C ILE A 350 -1.41 15.75 2.81
N GLY A 351 -0.22 16.14 2.37
CA GLY A 351 1.03 16.05 3.15
C GLY A 351 1.88 14.80 2.87
N LEU A 352 1.35 13.81 2.12
CA LEU A 352 2.05 12.57 1.73
C LEU A 352 1.81 12.26 0.24
N LYS A 353 2.17 13.19 -0.65
CA LYS A 353 1.83 13.08 -2.08
C LYS A 353 2.83 12.26 -2.90
N ASP A 354 4.05 12.11 -2.43
CA ASP A 354 5.10 11.31 -3.07
C ASP A 354 6.20 10.94 -2.06
N VAL A 355 7.19 10.18 -2.51
CA VAL A 355 8.30 9.71 -1.67
C VAL A 355 9.17 10.83 -1.07
N SER A 356 9.06 12.07 -1.52
CA SER A 356 9.76 13.20 -0.89
C SER A 356 9.12 13.66 0.42
N SER A 357 7.92 13.15 0.71
CA SER A 357 7.07 13.62 1.82
C SER A 357 7.32 12.89 3.16
N TYR A 358 8.17 11.86 3.22
CA TYR A 358 8.43 11.14 4.49
C TYR A 358 8.90 12.02 5.65
N PRO A 359 9.68 13.10 5.45
CA PRO A 359 9.99 14.02 6.55
C PRO A 359 8.77 14.66 7.21
N ASN A 360 7.65 14.84 6.46
CA ASN A 360 6.39 15.31 7.04
C ASN A 360 5.77 14.25 7.96
N LEU A 361 5.86 12.96 7.59
CA LEU A 361 5.43 11.86 8.46
C LEU A 361 6.25 11.82 9.75
N VAL A 362 7.58 11.96 9.64
CA VAL A 362 8.49 12.03 10.79
C VAL A 362 8.14 13.21 11.68
N GLN A 363 7.87 14.39 11.11
CA GLN A 363 7.45 15.57 11.86
C GLN A 363 6.13 15.31 12.60
N GLY A 364 5.14 14.76 11.92
CA GLY A 364 3.86 14.44 12.54
C GLY A 364 3.98 13.44 13.69
N LEU A 365 4.85 12.43 13.58
CA LEU A 365 5.16 11.52 14.68
C LEU A 365 5.82 12.25 15.86
N MET A 366 6.79 13.16 15.60
CA MET A 366 7.38 14.00 16.63
C MET A 366 6.34 14.86 17.34
N ASP A 367 5.43 15.50 16.58
CA ASP A 367 4.37 16.36 17.11
C ASP A 367 3.38 15.58 17.99
N ARG A 368 3.23 14.27 17.76
CA ARG A 368 2.44 13.35 18.58
C ARG A 368 3.21 12.78 19.78
N GLY A 369 4.47 13.20 19.98
CA GLY A 369 5.27 12.83 21.13
C GLY A 369 6.03 11.51 21.03
N TYR A 370 6.13 10.90 19.84
CA TYR A 370 7.01 9.76 19.62
C TYR A 370 8.48 10.16 19.80
N SER A 371 9.23 9.34 20.50
CA SER A 371 10.68 9.53 20.62
C SER A 371 11.40 9.23 19.31
N ASP A 372 12.61 9.75 19.15
CA ASP A 372 13.45 9.43 17.98
C ASP A 372 13.67 7.89 17.85
N THR A 373 13.70 7.17 18.97
CA THR A 373 13.81 5.69 18.99
C THR A 373 12.53 5.03 18.47
N ASP A 374 11.34 5.51 18.89
CA ASP A 374 10.06 4.96 18.41
C ASP A 374 9.88 5.23 16.92
N ILE A 375 10.25 6.43 16.47
CA ILE A 375 10.22 6.81 15.05
C ILE A 375 11.11 5.87 14.22
N LYS A 376 12.34 5.60 14.67
CA LYS A 376 13.24 4.65 14.00
C LYS A 376 12.67 3.24 13.90
N LYS A 377 11.92 2.79 14.93
CA LYS A 377 11.20 1.51 14.87
C LYS A 377 10.15 1.51 13.75
N ILE A 378 9.34 2.56 13.66
CA ILE A 378 8.31 2.70 12.60
C ILE A 378 8.95 2.79 11.21
N LEU A 379 10.08 3.49 11.08
CA LEU A 379 10.75 3.67 9.79
C LEU A 379 11.39 2.40 9.26
N SER A 380 11.93 1.52 10.13
CA SER A 380 12.60 0.29 9.70
C SER A 380 12.74 -0.78 10.77
N GLY A 381 12.88 -0.41 12.04
CA GLY A 381 13.26 -1.35 13.10
C GLY A 381 12.27 -2.49 13.34
N ASN A 382 11.03 -2.35 12.86
CA ASN A 382 9.99 -3.35 12.98
C ASN A 382 9.85 -4.22 11.72
N THR A 383 10.57 -3.89 10.64
CA THR A 383 10.53 -4.58 9.35
C THR A 383 11.82 -5.34 9.10
#